data_df2f0eabef05edd94e2bfbb7154e32f7
#
_entry.id   df2f0eabef05edd94e2bfbb7154e32f7
#
_cell.length_a   1.000
_cell.length_b   1.000
_cell.length_c   1.000
_cell.angle_alpha   90.00
_cell.angle_beta   90.00
_cell.angle_gamma   90.00
#
_symmetry.space_group_name_H-M   'P 1'
#
loop_
_entity.id
_entity.type
_entity.pdbx_description
1 polymer ?
#
loop_
_entity_poly.entity_id
_entity_poly.type
_entity_poly.pdbx_seq_one_letter_code
_entity_poly.pdbx_strand_id
1 'polypeptide(L)'
;LVGAHKDDLLISINGADARAYASQGQTRTAALSLKLAERDIFRAETGEAPVLLLDDVLSELDSARQEFVLNRIGEAQTIVSCCDAASVERMTGGRVLYMDKGRVSEVCIST
;
A
#
# COMPACT_ATOMS: atom_id res chain seq x y z
N LEU A 1 -14.96 -4.02 -24.59
CA LEU A 1 -13.61 -3.95 -24.08
C LEU A 1 -13.05 -5.33 -23.83
N VAL A 2 -11.93 -5.63 -24.46
CA VAL A 2 -11.26 -6.92 -24.28
C VAL A 2 -10.26 -6.78 -23.15
N GLY A 3 -10.45 -7.53 -22.08
CA GLY A 3 -9.54 -7.52 -20.94
C GLY A 3 -9.34 -8.93 -20.40
N ALA A 4 -8.43 -9.07 -19.43
CA ALA A 4 -8.08 -10.35 -18.82
C ALA A 4 -9.03 -10.75 -17.67
N HIS A 5 -10.23 -10.19 -17.62
CA HIS A 5 -11.16 -10.40 -16.49
C HIS A 5 -11.67 -11.85 -16.36
N LYS A 6 -11.57 -12.66 -17.43
CA LYS A 6 -11.91 -14.10 -17.41
C LYS A 6 -10.69 -14.99 -17.34
N ASP A 7 -9.50 -14.42 -17.38
CA ASP A 7 -8.26 -15.17 -17.35
C ASP A 7 -7.68 -15.17 -15.94
N ASP A 8 -6.98 -16.24 -15.59
CA ASP A 8 -6.24 -16.31 -14.34
C ASP A 8 -4.84 -15.74 -14.51
N LEU A 9 -4.42 -14.94 -13.54
CA LEU A 9 -3.04 -14.46 -13.45
C LEU A 9 -2.27 -15.39 -12.50
N LEU A 10 -1.25 -16.05 -13.03
CA LEU A 10 -0.36 -16.87 -12.23
C LEU A 10 0.78 -16.03 -11.69
N ILE A 11 0.90 -15.98 -10.38
CA ILE A 11 1.94 -15.23 -9.69
C ILE A 11 2.81 -16.21 -8.92
N SER A 12 4.12 -16.11 -9.13
CA SER A 12 5.09 -16.88 -8.34
C SER A 12 5.95 -15.95 -7.51
N ILE A 13 6.31 -16.40 -6.32
CA ILE A 13 7.22 -15.70 -5.42
C ILE A 13 8.37 -16.65 -5.14
N ASN A 14 9.59 -16.25 -5.51
CA ASN A 14 10.79 -17.07 -5.37
C ASN A 14 10.64 -18.47 -6.01
N GLY A 15 9.95 -18.53 -7.16
CA GLY A 15 9.75 -19.77 -7.90
C GLY A 15 8.59 -20.64 -7.42
N ALA A 16 7.89 -20.24 -6.35
CA ALA A 16 6.73 -20.98 -5.84
C ALA A 16 5.43 -20.28 -6.22
N ASP A 17 4.40 -21.07 -6.51
CA ASP A 17 3.06 -20.55 -6.81
C ASP A 17 2.53 -19.78 -5.58
N ALA A 18 2.25 -18.49 -5.76
CA ALA A 18 1.80 -17.64 -4.68
C ALA A 18 0.44 -18.06 -4.11
N ARG A 19 -0.46 -18.55 -4.97
CA ARG A 19 -1.79 -18.96 -4.53
C ARG A 19 -1.75 -20.18 -3.59
N ALA A 20 -0.82 -21.11 -3.85
CA ALA A 20 -0.73 -22.36 -3.10
C ALA A 20 0.22 -22.28 -1.90
N TYR A 21 1.30 -21.52 -2.01
CA TYR A 21 2.43 -21.58 -1.07
C TYR A 21 2.79 -20.26 -0.41
N ALA A 22 2.28 -19.12 -0.87
CA ALA A 22 2.63 -17.85 -0.27
C ALA A 22 1.95 -17.68 1.10
N SER A 23 2.69 -17.09 2.05
CA SER A 23 2.11 -16.65 3.31
C SER A 23 1.17 -15.45 3.07
N GLN A 24 0.32 -15.12 4.07
CA GLN A 24 -0.53 -13.92 3.98
C GLN A 24 0.28 -12.65 3.76
N GLY A 25 1.41 -12.50 4.47
CA GLY A 25 2.28 -11.35 4.29
C GLY A 25 2.87 -11.28 2.89
N GLN A 26 3.28 -12.41 2.31
CA GLN A 26 3.78 -12.46 0.93
C GLN A 26 2.68 -12.13 -0.08
N THR A 27 1.49 -12.67 0.10
CA THR A 27 0.35 -12.39 -0.78
C THR A 27 -0.02 -10.91 -0.77
N ARG A 28 -0.07 -10.30 0.41
CA ARG A 28 -0.36 -8.87 0.54
C ARG A 28 0.74 -8.00 -0.05
N THR A 29 2.00 -8.37 0.15
CA THR A 29 3.12 -7.65 -0.44
C THR A 29 3.09 -7.74 -1.97
N ALA A 30 2.77 -8.90 -2.52
CA ALA A 30 2.62 -9.07 -3.96
C ALA A 30 1.48 -8.21 -4.53
N ALA A 31 0.32 -8.22 -3.88
CA ALA A 31 -0.82 -7.40 -4.29
C ALA A 31 -0.48 -5.90 -4.24
N LEU A 32 0.19 -5.46 -3.19
CA LEU A 32 0.63 -4.08 -3.05
C LEU A 32 1.65 -3.70 -4.12
N SER A 33 2.59 -4.59 -4.44
CA SER A 33 3.57 -4.37 -5.50
C SER A 33 2.88 -4.17 -6.86
N LEU A 34 1.83 -4.93 -7.14
CA LEU A 34 1.03 -4.76 -8.36
C LEU A 34 0.33 -3.40 -8.38
N LYS A 35 -0.20 -2.95 -7.25
CA LYS A 35 -0.84 -1.63 -7.14
C LYS A 35 0.17 -0.49 -7.34
N LEU A 36 1.35 -0.61 -6.80
CA LEU A 36 2.40 0.38 -7.01
C LEU A 36 2.85 0.42 -8.48
N ALA A 37 2.96 -0.73 -9.11
CA ALA A 37 3.27 -0.82 -10.54
C ALA A 37 2.16 -0.20 -11.40
N GLU A 38 0.91 -0.45 -11.07
CA GLU A 38 -0.25 0.15 -11.74
C GLU A 38 -0.21 1.69 -11.64
N ARG A 39 0.12 2.22 -10.48
CA ARG A 39 0.32 3.65 -10.28
C ARG A 39 1.41 4.20 -11.20
N ASP A 40 2.53 3.51 -11.29
CA ASP A 40 3.66 3.94 -12.11
C ASP A 40 3.31 3.92 -13.60
N ILE A 41 2.57 2.93 -14.06
CA ILE A 41 2.08 2.84 -15.45
C ILE A 41 1.12 3.99 -15.74
N PHE A 42 0.16 4.24 -14.86
CA PHE A 42 -0.80 5.31 -15.01
C PHE A 42 -0.10 6.67 -15.12
N ARG A 43 0.87 6.90 -14.25
CA ARG A 43 1.68 8.12 -14.27
C ARG A 43 2.47 8.27 -15.57
N ALA A 44 3.06 7.19 -16.05
CA ALA A 44 3.82 7.20 -17.30
C ALA A 44 2.94 7.49 -18.51
N GLU A 45 1.71 6.98 -18.55
CA GLU A 45 0.80 7.15 -19.68
C GLU A 45 0.06 8.49 -19.66
N THR A 46 -0.31 8.99 -18.49
CA THR A 46 -1.13 10.20 -18.38
C THR A 46 -0.36 11.45 -17.95
N GLY A 47 0.84 11.28 -17.40
CA GLY A 47 1.61 12.38 -16.81
C GLY A 47 1.10 12.82 -15.45
N GLU A 48 0.02 12.23 -14.95
CA GLU A 48 -0.59 12.55 -13.66
C GLU A 48 -0.40 11.42 -12.67
N ALA A 49 0.02 11.75 -11.44
CA ALA A 49 0.13 10.77 -10.38
C ALA A 49 -1.26 10.55 -9.74
N PRO A 50 -1.80 9.32 -9.76
CA PRO A 50 -3.07 9.04 -9.09
C PRO A 50 -2.92 9.08 -7.58
N VAL A 51 -4.01 9.34 -6.87
CA VAL A 51 -4.05 9.21 -5.42
C VAL A 51 -4.03 7.74 -5.04
N LEU A 52 -3.12 7.37 -4.16
CA LEU A 52 -2.99 5.99 -3.69
C LEU A 52 -3.77 5.83 -2.38
N LEU A 53 -4.65 4.85 -2.34
CA LEU A 53 -5.43 4.53 -1.14
C LEU A 53 -4.97 3.19 -0.59
N LEU A 54 -4.44 3.20 0.63
CA LEU A 54 -3.96 2.00 1.31
C LEU A 54 -4.80 1.77 2.57
N ASP A 55 -5.74 0.83 2.48
CA ASP A 55 -6.65 0.55 3.58
C ASP A 55 -6.15 -0.64 4.40
N ASP A 56 -5.64 -0.34 5.59
CA ASP A 56 -5.17 -1.32 6.59
C ASP A 56 -4.15 -2.33 6.04
N VAL A 57 -3.28 -1.89 5.13
CA VAL A 57 -2.32 -2.80 4.50
C VAL A 57 -1.04 -2.96 5.32
N LEU A 58 -0.73 -2.01 6.21
CA LEU A 58 0.53 -2.02 6.95
C LEU A 58 0.52 -3.01 8.12
N SER A 59 -0.64 -3.28 8.71
CA SER A 59 -0.76 -4.10 9.92
C SER A 59 -0.28 -5.55 9.73
N GLU A 60 -0.33 -6.06 8.51
CA GLU A 60 0.06 -7.43 8.20
C GLU A 60 1.48 -7.55 7.62
N LEU A 61 2.19 -6.45 7.54
CA LEU A 61 3.57 -6.42 7.06
C LEU A 61 4.54 -6.36 8.23
N ASP A 62 5.66 -7.06 8.11
CA ASP A 62 6.77 -6.89 9.04
C ASP A 62 7.45 -5.52 8.85
N SER A 63 8.35 -5.18 9.76
CA SER A 63 9.01 -3.87 9.76
C SER A 63 9.75 -3.55 8.46
N ALA A 64 10.44 -4.52 7.90
CA ALA A 64 11.22 -4.34 6.68
C ALA A 64 10.31 -4.05 5.47
N ARG A 65 9.19 -4.77 5.37
CA ARG A 65 8.23 -4.56 4.30
C ARG A 65 7.46 -3.26 4.46
N GLN A 66 7.11 -2.89 5.70
CA GLN A 66 6.50 -1.58 5.97
C GLN A 66 7.44 -0.45 5.54
N GLU A 67 8.71 -0.52 5.87
CA GLU A 67 9.69 0.47 5.46
C GLU A 67 9.80 0.57 3.94
N PHE A 68 9.85 -0.57 3.26
CA PHE A 68 9.88 -0.61 1.81
C PHE A 68 8.67 0.11 1.19
N VAL A 69 7.47 -0.16 1.70
CA VAL A 69 6.23 0.47 1.24
C VAL A 69 6.25 1.97 1.51
N LEU A 70 6.59 2.37 2.72
CA LEU A 70 6.60 3.78 3.12
C LEU A 70 7.61 4.60 2.30
N ASN A 71 8.72 4.00 1.91
CA ASN A 71 9.69 4.66 1.02
C ASN A 71 9.18 4.83 -0.41
N ARG A 72 8.25 3.97 -0.86
CA ARG A 72 7.72 4.01 -2.23
C ARG A 72 6.53 4.94 -2.41
N ILE A 73 5.84 5.31 -1.33
CA ILE A 73 4.62 6.12 -1.41
C ILE A 73 4.88 7.63 -1.38
N GLY A 74 6.12 8.06 -1.18
CA GLY A 74 6.46 9.47 -0.92
C GLY A 74 6.32 10.43 -2.11
N GLU A 75 6.11 9.95 -3.32
CA GLU A 75 6.13 10.78 -4.53
C GLU A 75 4.75 11.29 -4.98
N ALA A 76 3.67 10.81 -4.39
CA ALA A 76 2.31 11.17 -4.77
C ALA A 76 1.43 11.24 -3.53
N GLN A 77 0.25 11.86 -3.68
CA GLN A 77 -0.70 11.88 -2.58
C GLN A 77 -1.13 10.47 -2.22
N THR A 78 -0.97 10.11 -0.96
CA THR A 78 -1.34 8.79 -0.44
C THR A 78 -2.18 8.96 0.81
N ILE A 79 -3.25 8.19 0.91
CA ILE A 79 -4.09 8.12 2.10
C ILE A 79 -3.95 6.72 2.65
N VAL A 80 -3.48 6.62 3.89
CA VAL A 80 -3.23 5.34 4.56
C VAL A 80 -4.15 5.24 5.77
N SER A 81 -4.96 4.19 5.86
CA SER A 81 -5.67 3.87 7.09
C SER A 81 -4.92 2.80 7.86
N CYS A 82 -4.86 2.95 9.18
CA CYS A 82 -4.26 1.97 10.08
C CYS A 82 -4.88 2.09 11.48
N CYS A 83 -4.82 1.00 12.24
CA CYS A 83 -5.30 0.96 13.62
C CYS A 83 -4.16 0.97 14.63
N ASP A 84 -2.94 0.99 14.18
CA ASP A 84 -1.75 0.69 14.95
C ASP A 84 -0.89 1.94 15.10
N ALA A 85 -0.65 2.36 16.34
CA ALA A 85 0.18 3.52 16.66
C ALA A 85 1.63 3.34 16.18
N ALA A 86 2.16 2.12 16.23
CA ALA A 86 3.53 1.86 15.80
C ALA A 86 3.71 2.11 14.29
N SER A 87 2.69 1.81 13.49
CA SER A 87 2.72 2.12 12.05
C SER A 87 2.75 3.62 11.80
N VAL A 88 2.01 4.40 12.59
CA VAL A 88 1.99 5.86 12.48
C VAL A 88 3.36 6.45 12.83
N GLU A 89 4.01 5.94 13.86
CA GLU A 89 5.32 6.42 14.30
C GLU A 89 6.41 6.24 13.25
N ARG A 90 6.25 5.29 12.37
CA ARG A 90 7.22 5.03 11.27
C ARG A 90 7.04 5.96 10.08
N MET A 91 5.90 6.62 10.00
CA MET A 91 5.63 7.58 8.93
C MET A 91 6.38 8.88 9.20
N THR A 92 7.06 9.38 8.19
CA THR A 92 7.78 10.66 8.27
C THR A 92 7.04 11.69 7.42
N GLY A 93 6.63 12.77 8.07
CA GLY A 93 5.87 13.83 7.41
C GLY A 93 4.41 13.47 7.17
N GLY A 94 3.62 14.44 6.80
CA GLY A 94 2.23 14.28 6.49
C GLY A 94 1.30 14.70 7.61
N ARG A 95 0.02 14.40 7.42
CA ARG A 95 -1.04 14.75 8.36
C ARG A 95 -1.64 13.46 8.94
N VAL A 96 -1.79 13.42 10.24
CA VAL A 96 -2.43 12.29 10.91
C VAL A 96 -3.79 12.74 11.41
N LEU A 97 -4.82 12.02 10.98
CA LEU A 97 -6.19 12.23 11.43
C LEU A 97 -6.56 11.06 12.33
N TYR A 98 -6.85 11.34 13.59
CA TYR A 98 -7.36 10.34 14.52
C TYR A 98 -8.87 10.34 14.47
N MET A 99 -9.44 9.16 14.33
CA MET A 99 -10.89 8.97 14.33
C MET A 99 -11.31 8.20 15.58
N ASP A 100 -12.16 8.80 16.38
CA ASP A 100 -12.71 8.18 17.59
C ASP A 100 -14.18 8.56 17.72
N LYS A 101 -15.05 7.54 17.80
CA LYS A 101 -16.49 7.71 18.01
C LYS A 101 -17.14 8.72 17.08
N GLY A 102 -16.77 8.67 15.80
CA GLY A 102 -17.30 9.57 14.79
C GLY A 102 -16.73 10.99 14.83
N ARG A 103 -15.69 11.23 15.61
CA ARG A 103 -14.98 12.50 15.68
C ARG A 103 -13.60 12.39 15.09
N VAL A 104 -13.16 13.45 14.45
CA VAL A 104 -11.83 13.53 13.85
C VAL A 104 -11.03 14.58 14.60
N SER A 105 -9.80 14.22 14.96
CA SER A 105 -8.81 15.17 15.46
C SER A 105 -7.54 15.07 14.60
N GLU A 106 -6.85 16.19 14.41
CA GLU A 106 -5.70 16.28 13.53
C GLU A 106 -4.43 16.54 14.30
N VAL A 107 -3.36 15.81 13.95
CA VAL A 107 -2.01 16.05 14.45
C VAL A 107 -1.08 16.05 13.25
N CYS A 108 -0.27 17.11 13.11
CA CYS A 108 0.76 17.16 12.08
C CYS A 108 1.99 16.39 12.55
N ILE A 109 2.50 15.49 11.70
CA ILE A 109 3.80 14.87 11.94
C ILE A 109 4.85 15.81 11.38
N SER A 110 5.68 16.35 12.26
CA SER A 110 6.86 17.12 11.83
C SER A 110 8.05 16.19 11.71
N THR A 111 8.74 16.30 10.62
CA THR A 111 10.00 15.60 10.39
C THR A 111 11.18 16.42 10.89
#